data_15a53ff68fd680a058b78a2ec654107c
#
_entry.id   15a53ff68fd680a058b78a2ec654107c
#
_cell.length_a   1.000
_cell.length_b   1.000
_cell.length_c   1.000
_cell.angle_alpha   90.00
_cell.angle_beta   90.00
_cell.angle_gamma   90.00
#
_symmetry.space_group_name_H-M   'P 1'
#
loop_
_entity.id
_entity.type
_entity.pdbx_description
1 polymer ?
#
loop_
_entity_poly.entity_id
_entity_poly.type
_entity_poly.pdbx_seq_one_letter_code
_entity_poly.pdbx_strand_id
1 'polypeptide(L)'
;MSRVRKKNQSSFPSSRRIRFQRVSADWHLACRALPDSAGWQPAAGSGKLPDFPSRCSLLIYKPRYDDYNIIGMSKLKDEFTRFEHAGWERVADKYHSVWSSLTQQFIPHLVSAAEVSSGMSVLDVACGPGYVSAAAKQLGAVSTGIDFSKKMIGIAKQTFPGISFLHGDAQNLPLEKDSFDRVLINFGLLHVSRPEKACAEACRVLKSGGRLGFTVWAGPEKNPGAKIVNDAIEAHADLDVGLPEGPPRYLYGEREECRKVLEEAGFDGNSMSYETRAVEWHLPSASYFFEVERDAGVRTTGLLALQSPETLDAIRIAIENGMQCYARGNEVRLPMTAHVVAVSKR
;
A
#
# COMPACT_ATOMS: atom_id res chain seq x y z
N MET A 1 17.78 -65.32 -13.36
CA MET A 1 18.13 -64.99 -11.92
C MET A 1 18.51 -63.56 -11.87
N SER A 2 17.68 -62.74 -11.25
CA SER A 2 18.06 -61.57 -10.48
C SER A 2 16.81 -60.72 -10.16
N ARG A 3 16.56 -60.51 -8.89
CA ARG A 3 15.39 -59.84 -8.30
C ARG A 3 15.53 -58.33 -8.42
N VAL A 4 14.50 -57.64 -8.97
CA VAL A 4 14.34 -56.19 -8.88
C VAL A 4 13.44 -55.91 -7.68
N ARG A 5 13.96 -55.14 -6.70
CA ARG A 5 13.24 -54.65 -5.53
C ARG A 5 12.40 -53.42 -5.93
N LYS A 6 11.09 -53.50 -5.68
CA LYS A 6 10.17 -52.34 -5.66
C LYS A 6 10.43 -51.55 -4.39
N LYS A 7 10.63 -50.24 -4.50
CA LYS A 7 10.61 -49.28 -3.39
C LYS A 7 9.26 -48.56 -3.31
N ASN A 8 8.79 -48.46 -2.09
CA ASN A 8 7.53 -47.91 -1.65
C ASN A 8 7.25 -46.48 -2.14
N GLN A 9 6.02 -46.30 -2.61
CA GLN A 9 5.38 -44.98 -2.68
C GLN A 9 4.78 -44.65 -1.29
N SER A 10 5.21 -43.54 -0.69
CA SER A 10 4.58 -42.96 0.48
C SER A 10 3.40 -42.09 0.04
N SER A 11 2.21 -42.48 0.50
CA SER A 11 0.94 -41.79 0.32
C SER A 11 0.90 -40.49 1.13
N PHE A 12 0.60 -39.37 0.48
CA PHE A 12 0.18 -38.12 1.13
C PHE A 12 -1.30 -38.18 1.51
N PRO A 13 -1.70 -37.64 2.68
CA PRO A 13 -3.10 -37.62 3.08
C PRO A 13 -3.90 -36.57 2.29
N SER A 14 -5.07 -36.97 1.83
CA SER A 14 -6.06 -36.19 1.10
C SER A 14 -6.55 -34.98 1.91
N SER A 15 -6.53 -33.80 1.29
CA SER A 15 -7.13 -32.57 1.78
C SER A 15 -8.64 -32.72 2.00
N ARG A 16 -9.11 -32.45 3.22
CA ARG A 16 -10.55 -32.35 3.53
C ARG A 16 -11.11 -31.06 2.92
N ARG A 17 -12.04 -31.20 1.98
CA ARG A 17 -12.90 -30.11 1.51
C ARG A 17 -13.82 -29.67 2.64
N ILE A 18 -13.67 -28.42 3.09
CA ILE A 18 -14.62 -27.76 3.98
C ILE A 18 -15.69 -27.09 3.09
N ARG A 19 -16.94 -27.53 3.24
CA ARG A 19 -18.10 -26.89 2.59
C ARG A 19 -18.47 -25.65 3.40
N PHE A 20 -18.44 -24.48 2.77
CA PHE A 20 -19.01 -23.25 3.34
C PHE A 20 -20.51 -23.17 3.05
N GLN A 21 -21.28 -22.93 4.10
CA GLN A 21 -22.69 -22.54 3.99
C GLN A 21 -22.78 -21.03 3.71
N ARG A 22 -23.57 -20.68 2.69
CA ARG A 22 -23.89 -19.30 2.33
C ARG A 22 -24.66 -18.64 3.50
N VAL A 23 -24.16 -17.50 3.96
CA VAL A 23 -24.92 -16.54 4.77
C VAL A 23 -25.13 -15.30 3.91
N SER A 24 -26.36 -15.07 3.46
CA SER A 24 -26.77 -13.82 2.83
C SER A 24 -26.93 -12.76 3.93
N ALA A 25 -26.08 -11.76 3.94
CA ALA A 25 -26.22 -10.62 4.84
C ALA A 25 -26.95 -9.48 4.10
N ASP A 26 -28.06 -9.02 4.70
CA ASP A 26 -28.84 -7.89 4.21
C ASP A 26 -28.07 -6.56 4.34
N TRP A 27 -27.43 -6.16 3.28
CA TRP A 27 -26.64 -4.92 3.19
C TRP A 27 -27.48 -3.65 3.02
N HIS A 28 -28.79 -3.79 2.73
CA HIS A 28 -29.66 -2.62 2.46
C HIS A 28 -29.98 -1.76 3.70
N LEU A 29 -29.66 -2.18 4.91
CA LEU A 29 -29.97 -1.44 6.12
C LEU A 29 -28.85 -0.51 6.61
N ALA A 30 -27.60 -0.72 6.23
CA ALA A 30 -26.47 0.08 6.69
C ALA A 30 -26.35 1.45 5.99
N CYS A 31 -26.85 1.59 4.76
CA CYS A 31 -26.74 2.85 4.00
C CYS A 31 -27.79 3.90 4.35
N ARG A 32 -28.80 3.60 5.20
CA ARG A 32 -29.87 4.55 5.53
C ARG A 32 -29.61 5.44 6.75
N ALA A 33 -28.47 5.35 7.42
CA ALA A 33 -28.22 6.01 8.70
C ALA A 33 -27.07 7.02 8.70
N LEU A 34 -26.78 7.70 7.58
CA LEU A 34 -25.84 8.81 7.60
C LEU A 34 -26.63 10.13 7.43
N PRO A 35 -26.59 11.05 8.43
CA PRO A 35 -27.20 12.37 8.29
C PRO A 35 -26.31 13.26 7.40
N ASP A 36 -27.00 14.18 6.69
CA ASP A 36 -26.40 15.22 5.86
C ASP A 36 -25.33 16.02 6.62
N SER A 37 -24.27 16.31 5.91
CA SER A 37 -23.07 17.02 6.36
C SER A 37 -23.39 18.40 6.95
N ALA A 38 -23.46 18.51 8.26
CA ALA A 38 -23.23 19.74 9.00
C ALA A 38 -22.76 19.38 10.43
N GLY A 39 -21.47 19.61 10.72
CA GLY A 39 -20.96 19.80 12.07
C GLY A 39 -20.81 18.54 12.92
N TRP A 40 -19.74 17.78 12.72
CA TRP A 40 -19.36 16.72 13.65
C TRP A 40 -18.63 17.29 14.87
N GLN A 41 -19.30 17.29 16.04
CA GLN A 41 -18.64 17.42 17.34
C GLN A 41 -18.88 16.11 18.13
N PRO A 42 -17.87 15.56 18.82
CA PRO A 42 -18.09 14.35 19.61
C PRO A 42 -18.86 14.67 20.88
N ALA A 43 -20.10 14.18 20.97
CA ALA A 43 -20.86 14.21 22.21
C ALA A 43 -20.39 13.07 23.13
N ALA A 44 -19.94 13.42 24.32
CA ALA A 44 -19.71 12.50 25.42
C ALA A 44 -21.07 11.94 25.89
N GLY A 45 -21.31 10.66 25.65
CA GLY A 45 -22.52 9.98 26.11
C GLY A 45 -22.26 8.48 26.23
N SER A 46 -22.18 7.97 27.47
CA SER A 46 -22.06 6.57 27.85
C SER A 46 -23.32 5.79 27.47
N GLY A 47 -23.31 5.20 26.27
CA GLY A 47 -24.32 4.24 25.85
C GLY A 47 -23.66 2.92 25.47
N LYS A 48 -23.92 1.84 26.24
CA LYS A 48 -23.47 0.49 25.92
C LYS A 48 -24.01 0.09 24.55
N LEU A 49 -23.11 -0.25 23.65
CA LEU A 49 -23.42 -0.94 22.40
C LEU A 49 -23.90 -2.37 22.71
N PRO A 50 -24.85 -2.93 21.94
CA PRO A 50 -25.28 -4.31 22.14
C PRO A 50 -24.15 -5.28 21.83
N ASP A 51 -24.00 -6.30 22.67
CA ASP A 51 -23.06 -7.41 22.51
C ASP A 51 -23.38 -8.17 21.21
N PHE A 52 -22.50 -8.03 20.24
CA PHE A 52 -22.43 -8.96 19.11
C PHE A 52 -21.63 -10.19 19.51
N PRO A 53 -22.08 -11.41 19.14
CA PRO A 53 -21.38 -12.62 19.51
C PRO A 53 -19.97 -12.63 18.91
N SER A 54 -18.99 -12.64 19.77
CA SER A 54 -17.57 -12.80 19.48
C SER A 54 -17.29 -14.22 18.97
N ARG A 55 -17.51 -14.50 17.69
CA ARG A 55 -16.96 -15.66 16.97
C ARG A 55 -17.10 -15.46 15.45
N CYS A 56 -16.31 -14.56 14.89
CA CYS A 56 -15.75 -14.67 13.56
C CYS A 56 -14.28 -14.30 13.69
N SER A 57 -13.48 -15.23 14.18
CA SER A 57 -12.04 -15.16 14.05
C SER A 57 -11.75 -15.43 12.58
N LEU A 58 -11.83 -14.41 11.75
CA LEU A 58 -11.20 -14.39 10.45
C LEU A 58 -9.72 -14.67 10.69
N LEU A 59 -9.27 -15.83 10.25
CA LEU A 59 -7.86 -16.13 10.06
C LEU A 59 -7.31 -15.23 8.95
N ILE A 60 -7.24 -13.93 9.26
CA ILE A 60 -6.21 -13.10 8.64
C ILE A 60 -4.94 -13.64 9.24
N TYR A 61 -4.25 -14.52 8.52
CA TYR A 61 -2.89 -14.90 8.85
C TYR A 61 -2.10 -13.58 8.96
N LYS A 62 -1.87 -13.12 10.19
CA LYS A 62 -0.89 -12.09 10.52
C LYS A 62 0.41 -12.83 10.72
N PRO A 63 1.29 -12.98 9.71
CA PRO A 63 2.62 -13.50 9.95
C PRO A 63 3.29 -12.53 10.93
N ARG A 64 3.79 -13.06 12.05
CA ARG A 64 4.64 -12.29 12.94
C ARG A 64 5.91 -11.93 12.18
N TYR A 65 6.44 -10.75 12.41
CA TYR A 65 7.68 -10.27 11.79
C TYR A 65 8.84 -11.28 11.90
N ASP A 66 8.85 -12.09 12.95
CA ASP A 66 9.85 -13.13 13.20
C ASP A 66 9.75 -14.36 12.27
N ASP A 67 8.60 -14.57 11.60
CA ASP A 67 8.39 -15.71 10.68
C ASP A 67 9.12 -15.54 9.33
N TYR A 68 9.69 -14.37 9.07
CA TYR A 68 10.37 -14.04 7.81
C TYR A 68 11.83 -14.47 7.72
N ASN A 69 12.37 -15.22 8.71
CA ASN A 69 13.80 -15.57 8.79
C ASN A 69 14.18 -17.02 8.43
N ILE A 70 13.44 -17.69 7.52
CA ILE A 70 13.75 -19.06 7.11
C ILE A 70 14.46 -19.11 5.74
N ILE A 71 15.47 -19.95 5.65
CA ILE A 71 16.27 -20.26 4.46
C ILE A 71 15.34 -20.70 3.30
N GLY A 72 15.25 -19.93 2.26
CA GLY A 72 14.33 -20.07 1.12
C GLY A 72 13.68 -18.76 0.72
N MET A 73 13.53 -17.82 1.63
CA MET A 73 12.83 -16.54 1.45
C MET A 73 13.56 -15.53 0.55
N SER A 74 14.88 -15.66 0.33
CA SER A 74 15.58 -14.75 -0.59
C SER A 74 15.08 -14.92 -2.02
N LYS A 75 14.81 -16.17 -2.44
CA LYS A 75 14.28 -16.46 -3.79
C LYS A 75 12.87 -15.92 -3.97
N LEU A 76 11.97 -16.09 -2.99
CA LEU A 76 10.61 -15.57 -3.01
C LEU A 76 10.60 -14.01 -3.04
N LYS A 77 11.46 -13.38 -2.22
CA LYS A 77 11.62 -11.92 -2.23
C LYS A 77 12.11 -11.41 -3.58
N ASP A 78 13.00 -12.14 -4.25
CA ASP A 78 13.46 -11.80 -5.60
C ASP A 78 12.35 -11.98 -6.65
N GLU A 79 11.46 -12.97 -6.50
CA GLU A 79 10.29 -13.17 -7.36
C GLU A 79 9.28 -12.04 -7.20
N PHE A 80 8.99 -11.62 -5.97
CA PHE A 80 8.14 -10.48 -5.70
C PHE A 80 8.71 -9.17 -6.27
N THR A 81 10.02 -8.92 -6.11
CA THR A 81 10.68 -7.74 -6.69
C THR A 81 10.55 -7.73 -8.21
N ARG A 82 10.75 -8.88 -8.89
CA ARG A 82 10.56 -8.98 -10.35
C ARG A 82 9.12 -8.74 -10.76
N PHE A 83 8.16 -9.27 -10.03
CA PHE A 83 6.74 -9.07 -10.27
C PHE A 83 6.34 -7.59 -10.14
N GLU A 84 6.73 -6.93 -9.06
CA GLU A 84 6.47 -5.50 -8.84
C GLU A 84 7.15 -4.65 -9.92
N HIS A 85 8.42 -4.91 -10.24
CA HIS A 85 9.13 -4.17 -11.28
C HIS A 85 8.45 -4.30 -12.65
N ALA A 86 8.13 -5.53 -13.09
CA ALA A 86 7.44 -5.76 -14.36
C ALA A 86 6.04 -5.13 -14.36
N GLY A 87 5.36 -5.15 -13.22
CA GLY A 87 4.07 -4.50 -13.02
C GLY A 87 4.15 -2.99 -13.21
N TRP A 88 5.08 -2.34 -12.51
CA TRP A 88 5.26 -0.88 -12.59
C TRP A 88 5.74 -0.39 -13.95
N GLU A 89 6.58 -1.17 -14.65
CA GLU A 89 6.93 -0.88 -16.06
C GLU A 89 5.70 -0.92 -16.96
N ARG A 90 4.73 -1.81 -16.70
CA ARG A 90 3.51 -1.96 -17.49
C ARG A 90 2.47 -0.86 -17.21
N VAL A 91 2.23 -0.52 -15.93
CA VAL A 91 1.11 0.33 -15.51
C VAL A 91 1.46 1.80 -15.33
N ALA A 92 2.72 2.21 -15.53
CA ALA A 92 3.23 3.55 -15.21
C ALA A 92 2.36 4.70 -15.77
N ASP A 93 1.98 4.64 -17.05
CA ASP A 93 1.15 5.68 -17.70
C ASP A 93 -0.25 5.74 -17.07
N LYS A 94 -0.84 4.57 -16.81
CA LYS A 94 -2.17 4.47 -16.22
C LYS A 94 -2.16 4.97 -14.77
N TYR A 95 -1.16 4.58 -13.98
CA TYR A 95 -0.96 5.10 -12.63
C TYR A 95 -0.84 6.63 -12.63
N HIS A 96 -0.01 7.17 -13.52
CA HIS A 96 0.19 8.61 -13.65
C HIS A 96 -1.12 9.35 -13.94
N SER A 97 -1.98 8.79 -14.79
CA SER A 97 -3.25 9.44 -15.17
C SER A 97 -4.35 9.31 -14.12
N VAL A 98 -4.27 8.34 -13.20
CA VAL A 98 -5.38 8.00 -12.30
C VAL A 98 -4.98 8.12 -10.82
N TRP A 99 -4.14 7.22 -10.32
CA TRP A 99 -3.77 7.14 -8.90
C TRP A 99 -3.05 8.39 -8.39
N SER A 100 -2.31 9.06 -9.28
CA SER A 100 -1.60 10.28 -8.90
C SER A 100 -2.52 11.37 -8.37
N SER A 101 -3.77 11.47 -8.85
CA SER A 101 -4.76 12.43 -8.37
C SER A 101 -5.14 12.22 -6.89
N LEU A 102 -5.08 10.96 -6.42
CA LEU A 102 -5.31 10.60 -5.02
C LEU A 102 -4.03 10.77 -4.20
N THR A 103 -2.93 10.13 -4.62
CA THR A 103 -1.71 10.07 -3.81
C THR A 103 -1.06 11.44 -3.61
N GLN A 104 -1.24 12.37 -4.55
CA GLN A 104 -0.79 13.75 -4.42
C GLN A 104 -1.47 14.51 -3.28
N GLN A 105 -2.71 14.17 -2.91
CA GLN A 105 -3.42 14.85 -1.83
C GLN A 105 -2.74 14.64 -0.46
N PHE A 106 -1.91 13.61 -0.31
CA PHE A 106 -1.15 13.37 0.91
C PHE A 106 0.21 14.07 0.95
N ILE A 107 0.71 14.59 -0.18
CA ILE A 107 2.02 15.22 -0.26
C ILE A 107 2.18 16.43 0.68
N PRO A 108 1.20 17.35 0.81
CA PRO A 108 1.32 18.46 1.75
C PRO A 108 1.52 18.00 3.19
N HIS A 109 0.84 16.93 3.60
CA HIS A 109 0.98 16.33 4.91
C HIS A 109 2.35 15.68 5.10
N LEU A 110 2.84 14.98 4.06
CA LEU A 110 4.14 14.31 4.07
C LEU A 110 5.31 15.32 4.21
N VAL A 111 5.34 16.34 3.36
CA VAL A 111 6.42 17.36 3.41
C VAL A 111 6.39 18.17 4.70
N SER A 112 5.18 18.41 5.26
CA SER A 112 5.02 19.07 6.56
C SER A 112 5.52 18.20 7.70
N ALA A 113 5.12 16.93 7.77
CA ALA A 113 5.56 15.99 8.81
C ALA A 113 7.07 15.76 8.79
N ALA A 114 7.68 15.76 7.61
CA ALA A 114 9.12 15.65 7.42
C ALA A 114 9.85 17.00 7.64
N GLU A 115 9.13 18.10 7.87
CA GLU A 115 9.70 19.45 8.09
C GLU A 115 10.61 19.90 6.94
N VAL A 116 10.15 19.70 5.71
CA VAL A 116 10.89 20.14 4.51
C VAL A 116 10.91 21.65 4.45
N SER A 117 12.10 22.22 4.23
CA SER A 117 12.26 23.67 4.10
C SER A 117 13.29 24.05 3.04
N SER A 118 13.34 25.35 2.73
CA SER A 118 14.24 25.90 1.73
C SER A 118 15.72 25.62 2.04
N GLY A 119 16.48 25.30 1.00
CA GLY A 119 17.91 25.01 1.08
C GLY A 119 18.25 23.57 1.50
N MET A 120 17.29 22.76 1.95
CA MET A 120 17.52 21.36 2.30
C MET A 120 17.78 20.48 1.07
N SER A 121 18.64 19.46 1.23
CA SER A 121 18.76 18.36 0.27
C SER A 121 17.71 17.30 0.59
N VAL A 122 16.83 17.01 -0.37
CA VAL A 122 15.70 16.07 -0.22
C VAL A 122 15.81 14.93 -1.22
N LEU A 123 15.71 13.69 -0.72
CA LEU A 123 15.59 12.50 -1.54
C LEU A 123 14.16 11.98 -1.53
N ASP A 124 13.57 11.82 -2.70
CA ASP A 124 12.27 11.21 -2.92
C ASP A 124 12.48 9.77 -3.41
N VAL A 125 12.27 8.78 -2.56
CA VAL A 125 12.49 7.35 -2.83
C VAL A 125 11.19 6.69 -3.30
N ALA A 126 11.27 5.85 -4.33
CA ALA A 126 10.13 5.37 -5.09
C ALA A 126 9.29 6.56 -5.60
N CYS A 127 9.99 7.48 -6.27
CA CYS A 127 9.44 8.80 -6.62
C CYS A 127 8.33 8.74 -7.68
N GLY A 128 8.17 7.61 -8.37
CA GLY A 128 7.19 7.46 -9.44
C GLY A 128 7.27 8.60 -10.46
N PRO A 129 6.15 9.28 -10.78
CA PRO A 129 6.11 10.41 -11.70
C PRO A 129 6.74 11.72 -11.17
N GLY A 130 7.30 11.74 -9.94
CA GLY A 130 8.09 12.84 -9.40
C GLY A 130 7.34 13.95 -8.66
N TYR A 131 6.09 13.73 -8.26
CA TYR A 131 5.27 14.77 -7.63
C TYR A 131 5.77 15.21 -6.26
N VAL A 132 6.30 14.30 -5.43
CA VAL A 132 6.90 14.64 -4.13
C VAL A 132 8.18 15.45 -4.34
N SER A 133 9.01 15.02 -5.29
CA SER A 133 10.20 15.77 -5.70
C SER A 133 9.87 17.20 -6.12
N ALA A 134 8.79 17.39 -6.88
CA ALA A 134 8.32 18.70 -7.32
C ALA A 134 7.82 19.56 -6.16
N ALA A 135 7.06 18.97 -5.22
CA ALA A 135 6.58 19.65 -4.03
C ALA A 135 7.74 20.13 -3.13
N ALA A 136 8.74 19.26 -2.90
CA ALA A 136 9.94 19.65 -2.16
C ALA A 136 10.69 20.81 -2.84
N LYS A 137 10.83 20.78 -4.17
CA LYS A 137 11.42 21.87 -4.95
C LYS A 137 10.62 23.17 -4.83
N GLN A 138 9.29 23.12 -4.83
CA GLN A 138 8.43 24.30 -4.63
C GLN A 138 8.63 24.94 -3.27
N LEU A 139 8.99 24.15 -2.24
CA LEU A 139 9.37 24.66 -0.91
C LEU A 139 10.81 25.21 -0.86
N GLY A 140 11.51 25.25 -1.99
CA GLY A 140 12.89 25.77 -2.10
C GLY A 140 13.98 24.76 -1.77
N ALA A 141 13.65 23.47 -1.63
CA ALA A 141 14.63 22.41 -1.41
C ALA A 141 15.33 21.99 -2.71
N VAL A 142 16.53 21.43 -2.59
CA VAL A 142 17.23 20.73 -3.67
C VAL A 142 16.78 19.29 -3.66
N SER A 143 15.91 18.94 -4.62
CA SER A 143 15.26 17.62 -4.67
C SER A 143 15.91 16.69 -5.68
N THR A 144 16.06 15.42 -5.28
CA THR A 144 16.45 14.30 -6.14
C THR A 144 15.41 13.19 -5.98
N GLY A 145 14.88 12.67 -7.09
CA GLY A 145 14.01 11.50 -7.09
C GLY A 145 14.76 10.24 -7.52
N ILE A 146 14.38 9.08 -6.94
CA ILE A 146 14.90 7.78 -7.35
C ILE A 146 13.74 6.77 -7.42
N ASP A 147 13.73 5.96 -8.50
CA ASP A 147 12.73 4.91 -8.70
C ASP A 147 13.37 3.72 -9.42
N PHE A 148 12.86 2.51 -9.16
CA PHE A 148 13.35 1.30 -9.83
C PHE A 148 12.73 1.08 -11.22
N SER A 149 11.62 1.77 -11.55
CA SER A 149 11.01 1.74 -12.87
C SER A 149 11.63 2.81 -13.78
N LYS A 150 12.22 2.38 -14.87
CA LYS A 150 12.75 3.30 -15.90
C LYS A 150 11.64 4.11 -16.56
N LYS A 151 10.46 3.51 -16.67
CA LYS A 151 9.30 4.18 -17.26
C LYS A 151 8.78 5.30 -16.35
N MET A 152 8.72 5.07 -15.03
CA MET A 152 8.40 6.11 -14.04
C MET A 152 9.41 7.26 -14.11
N ILE A 153 10.72 6.96 -14.13
CA ILE A 153 11.78 7.96 -14.30
C ILE A 153 11.63 8.73 -15.61
N GLY A 154 11.24 8.07 -16.70
CA GLY A 154 10.96 8.72 -17.99
C GLY A 154 9.83 9.75 -17.86
N ILE A 155 8.72 9.38 -17.23
CA ILE A 155 7.57 10.28 -16.96
C ILE A 155 8.01 11.44 -16.07
N ALA A 156 8.72 11.17 -14.97
CA ALA A 156 9.18 12.18 -14.04
C ALA A 156 10.07 13.24 -14.70
N LYS A 157 11.03 12.82 -15.54
CA LYS A 157 11.92 13.72 -16.32
C LYS A 157 11.16 14.59 -17.31
N GLN A 158 10.14 14.03 -17.95
CA GLN A 158 9.28 14.78 -18.88
C GLN A 158 8.38 15.79 -18.14
N THR A 159 7.82 15.39 -17.01
CA THR A 159 6.89 16.22 -16.23
C THR A 159 7.64 17.33 -15.48
N PHE A 160 8.83 17.05 -14.96
CA PHE A 160 9.61 17.97 -14.13
C PHE A 160 11.07 18.07 -14.58
N PRO A 161 11.37 18.65 -15.76
CA PRO A 161 12.70 18.64 -16.38
C PRO A 161 13.80 19.33 -15.57
N GLY A 162 13.43 20.13 -14.56
CA GLY A 162 14.41 20.82 -13.71
C GLY A 162 14.74 20.09 -12.41
N ILE A 163 14.41 18.79 -12.26
CA ILE A 163 14.70 17.96 -11.09
C ILE A 163 15.59 16.78 -11.53
N SER A 164 16.51 16.39 -10.65
CA SER A 164 17.35 15.20 -10.88
C SER A 164 16.56 13.93 -10.59
N PHE A 165 16.48 13.00 -11.56
CA PHE A 165 15.83 11.71 -11.38
C PHE A 165 16.80 10.58 -11.77
N LEU A 166 16.96 9.64 -10.83
CA LEU A 166 17.87 8.51 -10.89
C LEU A 166 17.10 7.19 -11.00
N HIS A 167 17.67 6.22 -11.68
CA HIS A 167 17.17 4.84 -11.65
C HIS A 167 17.90 4.07 -10.54
N GLY A 168 17.16 3.42 -9.62
CA GLY A 168 17.75 2.65 -8.53
C GLY A 168 16.72 2.00 -7.63
N ASP A 169 17.17 1.02 -6.85
CA ASP A 169 16.36 0.25 -5.90
C ASP A 169 16.41 0.88 -4.51
N ALA A 170 15.25 1.10 -3.89
CA ALA A 170 15.12 1.62 -2.53
C ALA A 170 15.87 0.77 -1.49
N GLN A 171 16.04 -0.54 -1.77
CA GLN A 171 16.73 -1.49 -0.88
C GLN A 171 18.26 -1.44 -1.01
N ASN A 172 18.78 -0.70 -1.98
CA ASN A 172 20.21 -0.55 -2.23
C ASN A 172 20.44 0.76 -3.00
N LEU A 173 20.34 1.88 -2.29
CA LEU A 173 20.45 3.21 -2.88
C LEU A 173 21.88 3.47 -3.38
N PRO A 174 22.09 3.80 -4.68
CA PRO A 174 23.40 4.14 -5.23
C PRO A 174 23.82 5.58 -4.85
N LEU A 175 23.75 5.90 -3.58
CA LEU A 175 23.92 7.23 -3.00
C LEU A 175 24.83 7.15 -1.78
N GLU A 176 25.62 8.18 -1.55
CA GLU A 176 26.54 8.26 -0.41
C GLU A 176 25.75 8.39 0.90
N LYS A 177 26.34 7.85 1.98
CA LYS A 177 25.81 8.04 3.34
C LYS A 177 25.82 9.53 3.72
N ASP A 178 24.96 9.91 4.65
CA ASP A 178 24.93 11.24 5.27
C ASP A 178 24.82 12.40 4.26
N SER A 179 24.08 12.19 3.13
CA SER A 179 23.98 13.13 2.01
C SER A 179 22.72 14.00 2.02
N PHE A 180 21.65 13.54 2.66
CA PHE A 180 20.34 14.20 2.59
C PHE A 180 19.86 14.69 3.95
N ASP A 181 19.20 15.87 3.96
CA ASP A 181 18.55 16.41 5.14
C ASP A 181 17.19 15.73 5.38
N ARG A 182 16.52 15.33 4.29
CA ARG A 182 15.21 14.64 4.31
C ARG A 182 15.17 13.51 3.30
N VAL A 183 14.52 12.41 3.69
CA VAL A 183 14.12 11.32 2.79
C VAL A 183 12.61 11.21 2.85
N LEU A 184 11.96 11.15 1.69
CA LEU A 184 10.50 11.05 1.56
C LEU A 184 10.14 9.79 0.78
N ILE A 185 9.08 9.08 1.19
CA ILE A 185 8.55 7.90 0.50
C ILE A 185 7.02 7.98 0.48
N ASN A 186 6.43 8.30 -0.65
CA ASN A 186 4.97 8.43 -0.75
C ASN A 186 4.36 7.14 -1.32
N PHE A 187 3.73 6.31 -0.47
CA PHE A 187 3.13 5.02 -0.82
C PHE A 187 4.08 4.03 -1.52
N GLY A 188 5.39 4.14 -1.31
CA GLY A 188 6.39 3.28 -1.95
C GLY A 188 6.68 1.99 -1.19
N LEU A 189 6.63 2.01 0.15
CA LEU A 189 7.12 0.90 0.99
C LEU A 189 6.37 -0.42 0.80
N LEU A 190 5.09 -0.38 0.46
CA LEU A 190 4.29 -1.59 0.21
C LEU A 190 4.69 -2.34 -1.08
N HIS A 191 5.47 -1.72 -1.96
CA HIS A 191 5.94 -2.28 -3.24
C HIS A 191 7.38 -2.83 -3.16
N VAL A 192 8.00 -2.74 -1.98
CA VAL A 192 9.37 -3.17 -1.73
C VAL A 192 9.36 -4.54 -1.06
N SER A 193 10.13 -5.51 -1.56
CA SER A 193 10.15 -6.87 -1.02
C SER A 193 10.73 -6.97 0.40
N ARG A 194 11.61 -6.02 0.76
CA ARG A 194 12.22 -5.88 2.08
C ARG A 194 12.14 -4.43 2.54
N PRO A 195 10.95 -3.96 2.97
CA PRO A 195 10.74 -2.56 3.37
C PRO A 195 11.59 -2.12 4.55
N GLU A 196 11.96 -3.05 5.46
CA GLU A 196 12.92 -2.81 6.53
C GLU A 196 14.29 -2.40 6.00
N LYS A 197 14.70 -3.00 4.87
CA LYS A 197 15.98 -2.65 4.22
C LYS A 197 15.90 -1.30 3.55
N ALA A 198 14.77 -0.94 2.95
CA ALA A 198 14.56 0.39 2.40
C ALA A 198 14.59 1.47 3.49
N CYS A 199 14.02 1.20 4.68
CA CYS A 199 14.12 2.08 5.84
C CYS A 199 15.57 2.23 6.32
N ALA A 200 16.35 1.14 6.35
CA ALA A 200 17.77 1.19 6.73
C ALA A 200 18.61 1.98 5.72
N GLU A 201 18.35 1.83 4.42
CA GLU A 201 19.00 2.63 3.38
C GLU A 201 18.61 4.11 3.46
N ALA A 202 17.33 4.42 3.74
CA ALA A 202 16.89 5.79 4.02
C ALA A 202 17.65 6.38 5.22
N CYS A 203 17.81 5.61 6.31
CA CYS A 203 18.60 6.02 7.47
C CYS A 203 20.08 6.24 7.11
N ARG A 204 20.66 5.36 6.29
CA ARG A 204 22.06 5.45 5.88
C ARG A 204 22.35 6.75 5.12
N VAL A 205 21.50 7.11 4.16
CA VAL A 205 21.70 8.31 3.32
C VAL A 205 21.33 9.62 4.01
N LEU A 206 20.53 9.58 5.08
CA LEU A 206 20.22 10.74 5.90
C LEU A 206 21.43 11.20 6.68
N LYS A 207 21.62 12.52 6.78
CA LYS A 207 22.55 13.15 7.71
C LYS A 207 22.13 12.91 9.16
N SER A 208 23.03 13.06 10.13
CA SER A 208 22.67 13.05 11.55
C SER A 208 21.62 14.13 11.83
N GLY A 209 20.56 13.78 12.56
CA GLY A 209 19.39 14.64 12.77
C GLY A 209 18.49 14.84 11.55
N GLY A 210 18.82 14.22 10.41
CA GLY A 210 17.96 14.16 9.24
C GLY A 210 16.68 13.39 9.50
N ARG A 211 15.64 13.58 8.68
CA ARG A 211 14.30 13.05 8.94
C ARG A 211 13.75 12.25 7.75
N LEU A 212 13.27 11.04 8.04
CA LEU A 212 12.48 10.24 7.11
C LEU A 212 11.01 10.61 7.26
N GLY A 213 10.30 10.85 6.15
CA GLY A 213 8.86 10.93 6.09
C GLY A 213 8.31 9.92 5.10
N PHE A 214 7.21 9.23 5.44
CA PHE A 214 6.55 8.34 4.48
C PHE A 214 5.03 8.26 4.70
N THR A 215 4.32 7.80 3.67
CA THR A 215 2.90 7.51 3.72
C THR A 215 2.64 6.04 3.46
N VAL A 216 1.66 5.47 4.16
CA VAL A 216 1.17 4.11 3.96
C VAL A 216 -0.35 4.09 4.07
N TRP A 217 -1.01 3.18 3.35
CA TRP A 217 -2.46 3.04 3.45
C TRP A 217 -2.87 2.55 4.84
N ALA A 218 -3.93 3.13 5.38
CA ALA A 218 -4.61 2.58 6.54
C ALA A 218 -5.28 1.25 6.17
N GLY A 219 -5.45 0.37 7.14
CA GLY A 219 -6.14 -0.89 6.96
C GLY A 219 -7.60 -0.74 6.53
N PRO A 220 -8.22 -1.83 6.03
CA PRO A 220 -9.59 -1.79 5.49
C PRO A 220 -10.63 -1.26 6.48
N GLU A 221 -10.39 -1.40 7.79
CA GLU A 221 -11.26 -0.90 8.85
C GLU A 221 -11.34 0.65 8.89
N LYS A 222 -10.36 1.33 8.33
CA LYS A 222 -10.29 2.81 8.23
C LYS A 222 -10.31 3.32 6.79
N ASN A 223 -10.31 2.41 5.81
CA ASN A 223 -10.24 2.73 4.39
C ASN A 223 -11.36 2.01 3.62
N PRO A 224 -12.51 2.68 3.43
CA PRO A 224 -13.66 2.06 2.78
C PRO A 224 -13.38 1.50 1.37
N GLY A 225 -12.59 2.20 0.57
CA GLY A 225 -12.20 1.72 -0.77
C GLY A 225 -11.44 0.39 -0.70
N ALA A 226 -10.46 0.32 0.20
CA ALA A 226 -9.71 -0.92 0.43
C ALA A 226 -10.63 -2.06 0.92
N LYS A 227 -11.58 -1.73 1.81
CA LYS A 227 -12.54 -2.72 2.31
C LYS A 227 -13.42 -3.28 1.19
N ILE A 228 -13.99 -2.43 0.36
CA ILE A 228 -14.85 -2.84 -0.76
C ILE A 228 -14.11 -3.78 -1.70
N VAL A 229 -12.87 -3.44 -2.06
CA VAL A 229 -12.06 -4.27 -2.97
C VAL A 229 -11.70 -5.60 -2.30
N ASN A 230 -11.24 -5.58 -1.05
CA ASN A 230 -10.86 -6.79 -0.34
C ASN A 230 -12.05 -7.73 -0.14
N ASP A 231 -13.21 -7.20 0.28
CA ASP A 231 -14.44 -8.00 0.47
C ASP A 231 -14.88 -8.64 -0.87
N ALA A 232 -14.82 -7.91 -1.98
CA ALA A 232 -15.18 -8.42 -3.30
C ALA A 232 -14.21 -9.52 -3.79
N ILE A 233 -12.91 -9.33 -3.57
CA ILE A 233 -11.87 -10.31 -3.90
C ILE A 233 -12.03 -11.56 -3.04
N GLU A 234 -12.20 -11.41 -1.72
CA GLU A 234 -12.36 -12.54 -0.80
C GLU A 234 -13.62 -13.36 -1.11
N ALA A 235 -14.70 -12.70 -1.53
CA ALA A 235 -15.96 -13.36 -1.83
C ALA A 235 -15.97 -14.14 -3.15
N HIS A 236 -15.20 -13.71 -4.15
CA HIS A 236 -15.37 -14.18 -5.52
C HIS A 236 -14.08 -14.69 -6.17
N ALA A 237 -12.89 -14.15 -5.84
CA ALA A 237 -11.65 -14.47 -6.53
C ALA A 237 -11.12 -15.87 -6.19
N ASP A 238 -10.46 -16.50 -7.15
CA ASP A 238 -9.50 -17.55 -6.86
C ASP A 238 -8.20 -16.90 -6.39
N LEU A 239 -7.80 -17.16 -5.14
CA LEU A 239 -6.61 -16.60 -4.52
C LEU A 239 -5.37 -17.47 -4.75
N ASP A 240 -5.54 -18.74 -5.16
CA ASP A 240 -4.44 -19.68 -5.43
C ASP A 240 -4.02 -19.62 -6.91
N VAL A 241 -3.62 -18.44 -7.36
CA VAL A 241 -3.24 -18.18 -8.76
C VAL A 241 -1.72 -18.07 -8.96
N GLY A 242 -0.93 -18.47 -7.97
CA GLY A 242 0.53 -18.54 -8.09
C GLY A 242 1.23 -17.19 -8.16
N LEU A 243 0.64 -16.12 -7.66
CA LEU A 243 1.33 -14.83 -7.52
C LEU A 243 2.40 -14.90 -6.43
N PRO A 244 3.55 -14.21 -6.61
CA PRO A 244 4.59 -14.21 -5.60
C PRO A 244 4.11 -13.50 -4.32
N GLU A 245 4.42 -14.11 -3.18
CA GLU A 245 4.16 -13.50 -1.88
C GLU A 245 5.04 -12.26 -1.66
N GLY A 246 4.44 -11.20 -1.16
CA GLY A 246 5.11 -9.97 -0.78
C GLY A 246 4.78 -9.56 0.66
N PRO A 247 5.37 -8.45 1.14
CA PRO A 247 5.05 -7.93 2.46
C PRO A 247 3.56 -7.61 2.56
N PRO A 248 2.98 -7.64 3.79
CA PRO A 248 1.59 -7.28 4.00
C PRO A 248 1.25 -5.93 3.37
N ARG A 249 0.11 -5.84 2.69
CA ARG A 249 -0.32 -4.62 1.97
C ARG A 249 -0.44 -3.40 2.89
N TYR A 250 -0.82 -3.63 4.16
CA TYR A 250 -0.99 -2.61 5.20
C TYR A 250 0.14 -2.65 6.24
N LEU A 251 1.33 -3.08 5.82
CA LEU A 251 2.54 -3.00 6.64
C LEU A 251 2.73 -1.56 7.13
N TYR A 252 3.14 -1.39 8.39
CA TYR A 252 3.24 -0.09 9.07
C TYR A 252 1.89 0.63 9.31
N GLY A 253 0.77 -0.05 9.09
CA GLY A 253 -0.56 0.42 9.46
C GLY A 253 -0.80 0.50 10.97
N GLU A 254 0.02 -0.21 11.77
CA GLU A 254 -0.01 -0.18 13.23
C GLU A 254 1.19 0.59 13.78
N ARG A 255 0.92 1.60 14.64
CA ARG A 255 1.92 2.54 15.15
C ARG A 255 3.12 1.86 15.84
N GLU A 256 2.87 0.88 16.70
CA GLU A 256 3.94 0.24 17.50
C GLU A 256 4.80 -0.70 16.65
N GLU A 257 4.20 -1.41 15.69
CA GLU A 257 4.94 -2.22 14.71
C GLU A 257 5.83 -1.32 13.84
N CYS A 258 5.28 -0.20 13.37
CA CYS A 258 6.03 0.80 12.61
C CYS A 258 7.22 1.34 13.40
N ARG A 259 7.01 1.73 14.68
CA ARG A 259 8.07 2.26 15.56
C ARG A 259 9.21 1.27 15.74
N LYS A 260 8.90 -0.01 16.01
CA LYS A 260 9.90 -1.07 16.19
C LYS A 260 10.82 -1.21 14.97
N VAL A 261 10.24 -1.30 13.78
CA VAL A 261 11.01 -1.42 12.53
C VAL A 261 11.90 -0.21 12.28
N LEU A 262 11.40 0.98 12.57
CA LEU A 262 12.19 2.22 12.42
C LEU A 262 13.33 2.30 13.44
N GLU A 263 13.12 1.86 14.68
CA GLU A 263 14.19 1.79 15.70
C GLU A 263 15.28 0.79 15.30
N GLU A 264 14.91 -0.37 14.75
CA GLU A 264 15.83 -1.37 14.20
C GLU A 264 16.61 -0.85 12.99
N ALA A 265 15.99 0.03 12.17
CA ALA A 265 16.65 0.70 11.06
C ALA A 265 17.58 1.86 11.46
N GLY A 266 17.63 2.25 12.75
CA GLY A 266 18.54 3.28 13.26
C GLY A 266 17.91 4.64 13.55
N PHE A 267 16.58 4.73 13.52
CA PHE A 267 15.85 5.96 13.85
C PHE A 267 15.58 6.09 15.35
N ASP A 268 15.29 7.32 15.80
CA ASP A 268 14.84 7.60 17.17
C ASP A 268 13.32 7.46 17.26
N GLY A 269 12.83 6.32 17.75
CA GLY A 269 11.41 6.05 17.90
C GLY A 269 10.66 7.09 18.77
N ASN A 270 11.34 7.81 19.67
CA ASN A 270 10.71 8.87 20.47
C ASN A 270 10.41 10.13 19.65
N SER A 271 11.13 10.35 18.55
CA SER A 271 10.89 11.44 17.60
C SER A 271 9.76 11.16 16.61
N MET A 272 9.20 9.93 16.64
CA MET A 272 8.22 9.49 15.63
C MET A 272 6.88 10.23 15.79
N SER A 273 6.49 10.97 14.74
CA SER A 273 5.11 11.38 14.51
C SER A 273 4.39 10.34 13.67
N TYR A 274 3.14 10.05 14.03
CA TYR A 274 2.28 9.08 13.31
C TYR A 274 0.86 9.64 13.29
N GLU A 275 0.43 10.11 12.14
CA GLU A 275 -0.85 10.78 11.97
C GLU A 275 -1.70 10.02 10.94
N THR A 276 -3.00 9.89 11.23
CA THR A 276 -3.97 9.36 10.27
C THR A 276 -4.65 10.50 9.55
N ARG A 277 -4.67 10.48 8.23
CA ARG A 277 -5.27 11.49 7.36
C ARG A 277 -6.25 10.83 6.41
N ALA A 278 -7.41 11.44 6.26
CA ALA A 278 -8.40 11.06 5.26
C ALA A 278 -8.50 12.17 4.22
N VAL A 279 -8.60 11.77 2.96
CA VAL A 279 -8.88 12.64 1.82
C VAL A 279 -10.07 12.09 1.04
N GLU A 280 -10.72 12.92 0.25
CA GLU A 280 -11.82 12.49 -0.59
C GLU A 280 -11.33 12.31 -2.02
N TRP A 281 -11.50 11.11 -2.57
CA TRP A 281 -11.18 10.82 -3.96
C TRP A 281 -12.43 10.95 -4.82
N HIS A 282 -12.41 11.87 -5.78
CA HIS A 282 -13.49 12.10 -6.72
C HIS A 282 -13.31 11.19 -7.93
N LEU A 283 -14.28 10.33 -8.17
CA LEU A 283 -14.30 9.38 -9.26
C LEU A 283 -15.54 9.60 -10.14
N PRO A 284 -15.41 9.45 -11.46
CA PRO A 284 -16.52 9.70 -12.39
C PRO A 284 -17.67 8.70 -12.22
N SER A 285 -17.39 7.48 -11.75
CA SER A 285 -18.41 6.44 -11.52
C SER A 285 -17.88 5.32 -10.62
N ALA A 286 -18.79 4.45 -10.15
CA ALA A 286 -18.42 3.24 -9.42
C ALA A 286 -17.66 2.23 -10.32
N SER A 287 -18.06 2.10 -11.59
CA SER A 287 -17.36 1.23 -12.55
C SER A 287 -15.94 1.71 -12.84
N TYR A 288 -15.70 3.02 -12.83
CA TYR A 288 -14.35 3.56 -12.97
C TYR A 288 -13.41 3.14 -11.85
N PHE A 289 -13.92 2.98 -10.63
CA PHE A 289 -13.10 2.48 -9.51
C PHE A 289 -12.63 1.04 -9.76
N PHE A 290 -13.51 0.16 -10.26
CA PHE A 290 -13.11 -1.18 -10.65
C PHE A 290 -12.06 -1.17 -11.78
N GLU A 291 -12.23 -0.31 -12.80
CA GLU A 291 -11.25 -0.16 -13.88
C GLU A 291 -9.87 0.28 -13.35
N VAL A 292 -9.85 1.18 -12.37
CA VAL A 292 -8.62 1.63 -11.72
C VAL A 292 -7.92 0.47 -11.02
N GLU A 293 -8.63 -0.31 -10.23
CA GLU A 293 -8.09 -1.47 -9.52
C GLU A 293 -7.61 -2.57 -10.48
N ARG A 294 -8.32 -2.75 -11.59
CA ARG A 294 -7.96 -3.72 -12.63
C ARG A 294 -6.72 -3.31 -13.42
N ASP A 295 -6.56 -2.02 -13.73
CA ASP A 295 -5.62 -1.58 -14.78
C ASP A 295 -4.45 -0.74 -14.26
N ALA A 296 -4.54 -0.13 -13.08
CA ALA A 296 -3.61 0.92 -12.65
C ALA A 296 -2.82 0.60 -11.38
N GLY A 297 -3.00 -0.57 -10.80
CA GLY A 297 -2.19 -1.12 -9.71
C GLY A 297 -1.27 -2.24 -10.18
N VAL A 298 -0.54 -2.87 -9.26
CA VAL A 298 0.29 -4.04 -9.59
C VAL A 298 -0.31 -5.32 -9.01
N ARG A 299 -0.48 -5.40 -7.69
CA ARG A 299 -0.94 -6.61 -7.02
C ARG A 299 -2.40 -6.95 -7.35
N THR A 300 -3.31 -5.99 -7.25
CA THR A 300 -4.73 -6.19 -7.59
C THR A 300 -4.87 -6.49 -9.07
N THR A 301 -4.22 -5.71 -9.94
CA THR A 301 -4.19 -5.95 -11.38
C THR A 301 -3.67 -7.35 -11.71
N GLY A 302 -2.57 -7.78 -11.07
CA GLY A 302 -2.00 -9.12 -11.27
C GLY A 302 -2.97 -10.23 -10.88
N LEU A 303 -3.66 -10.10 -9.75
CA LEU A 303 -4.66 -11.05 -9.28
C LEU A 303 -5.87 -11.11 -10.23
N LEU A 304 -6.41 -9.95 -10.59
CA LEU A 304 -7.59 -9.86 -11.46
C LEU A 304 -7.32 -10.40 -12.88
N ALA A 305 -6.11 -10.21 -13.40
CA ALA A 305 -5.73 -10.72 -14.72
C ALA A 305 -5.70 -12.25 -14.84
N LEU A 306 -5.68 -12.95 -13.70
CA LEU A 306 -5.66 -14.42 -13.64
C LEU A 306 -7.04 -15.03 -13.31
N GLN A 307 -8.08 -14.20 -13.19
CA GLN A 307 -9.44 -14.64 -12.92
C GLN A 307 -10.19 -15.01 -14.22
N SER A 308 -11.19 -15.87 -14.11
CA SER A 308 -12.10 -16.13 -15.24
C SER A 308 -12.96 -14.89 -15.55
N PRO A 309 -13.50 -14.76 -16.77
CA PRO A 309 -14.41 -13.67 -17.11
C PRO A 309 -15.63 -13.58 -16.17
N GLU A 310 -16.18 -14.72 -15.75
CA GLU A 310 -17.32 -14.81 -14.86
C GLU A 310 -16.95 -14.32 -13.45
N THR A 311 -15.77 -14.69 -12.95
CA THR A 311 -15.23 -14.24 -11.67
C THR A 311 -14.96 -12.73 -11.69
N LEU A 312 -14.35 -12.22 -12.77
CA LEU A 312 -14.11 -10.79 -12.94
C LEU A 312 -15.42 -9.98 -12.93
N ASP A 313 -16.46 -10.49 -13.59
CA ASP A 313 -17.77 -9.82 -13.61
C ASP A 313 -18.41 -9.81 -12.22
N ALA A 314 -18.32 -10.91 -11.47
CA ALA A 314 -18.79 -10.98 -10.09
C ALA A 314 -18.05 -9.99 -9.17
N ILE A 315 -16.73 -9.89 -9.28
CA ILE A 315 -15.91 -8.92 -8.52
C ILE A 315 -16.30 -7.49 -8.91
N ARG A 316 -16.44 -7.20 -10.21
CA ARG A 316 -16.88 -5.89 -10.70
C ARG A 316 -18.22 -5.48 -10.08
N ILE A 317 -19.22 -6.36 -10.16
CA ILE A 317 -20.56 -6.11 -9.62
C ILE A 317 -20.49 -5.88 -8.09
N ALA A 318 -19.71 -6.66 -7.37
CA ALA A 318 -19.55 -6.51 -5.92
C ALA A 318 -18.91 -5.15 -5.56
N ILE A 319 -17.87 -4.72 -6.28
CA ILE A 319 -17.23 -3.41 -6.10
C ILE A 319 -18.22 -2.29 -6.43
N GLU A 320 -18.90 -2.34 -7.59
CA GLU A 320 -19.86 -1.33 -8.00
C GLU A 320 -21.00 -1.19 -6.99
N ASN A 321 -21.52 -2.30 -6.45
CA ASN A 321 -22.54 -2.28 -5.41
C ASN A 321 -22.01 -1.67 -4.10
N GLY A 322 -20.80 -2.03 -3.68
CA GLY A 322 -20.16 -1.45 -2.49
C GLY A 322 -19.94 0.05 -2.59
N MET A 323 -19.75 0.57 -3.83
CA MET A 323 -19.53 1.99 -4.08
C MET A 323 -20.81 2.84 -4.08
N GLN A 324 -22.00 2.24 -4.15
CA GLN A 324 -23.28 2.98 -4.25
C GLN A 324 -23.50 3.96 -3.08
N CYS A 325 -23.08 3.62 -1.87
CA CYS A 325 -23.23 4.49 -0.70
C CYS A 325 -22.36 5.76 -0.78
N TYR A 326 -21.35 5.77 -1.67
CA TYR A 326 -20.48 6.92 -1.92
C TYR A 326 -20.88 7.73 -3.17
N ALA A 327 -21.93 7.32 -3.87
CA ALA A 327 -22.46 8.05 -5.03
C ALA A 327 -23.03 9.42 -4.60
N ARG A 328 -22.72 10.47 -5.37
CA ARG A 328 -23.22 11.84 -5.19
C ARG A 328 -23.57 12.40 -6.57
N GLY A 329 -24.82 12.27 -6.95
CA GLY A 329 -25.25 12.61 -8.31
C GLY A 329 -24.55 11.74 -9.34
N ASN A 330 -23.79 12.35 -10.26
CA ASN A 330 -23.10 11.67 -11.34
C ASN A 330 -21.63 11.30 -10.99
N GLU A 331 -21.17 11.50 -9.77
CA GLU A 331 -19.81 11.17 -9.32
C GLU A 331 -19.83 10.29 -8.08
N VAL A 332 -18.70 9.72 -7.76
CA VAL A 332 -18.45 8.99 -6.51
C VAL A 332 -17.42 9.76 -5.69
N ARG A 333 -17.70 9.99 -4.41
CA ARG A 333 -16.79 10.60 -3.45
C ARG A 333 -16.36 9.57 -2.43
N LEU A 334 -15.17 9.02 -2.64
CA LEU A 334 -14.65 7.92 -1.84
C LEU A 334 -13.66 8.43 -0.80
N PRO A 335 -13.96 8.26 0.51
CA PRO A 335 -12.96 8.55 1.54
C PRO A 335 -11.79 7.57 1.45
N MET A 336 -10.57 8.10 1.37
CA MET A 336 -9.34 7.32 1.34
C MET A 336 -8.45 7.74 2.50
N THR A 337 -8.03 6.78 3.31
CA THR A 337 -7.30 7.04 4.55
C THR A 337 -5.89 6.47 4.49
N ALA A 338 -4.93 7.27 4.92
CA ALA A 338 -3.53 6.87 5.03
C ALA A 338 -2.90 7.35 6.34
N HIS A 339 -1.82 6.72 6.73
CA HIS A 339 -0.95 7.18 7.80
C HIS A 339 0.21 7.97 7.20
N VAL A 340 0.49 9.12 7.82
CA VAL A 340 1.66 9.96 7.54
C VAL A 340 2.59 9.78 8.72
N VAL A 341 3.77 9.27 8.46
CA VAL A 341 4.78 8.96 9.48
C VAL A 341 6.03 9.78 9.22
N ALA A 342 6.62 10.34 10.27
CA ALA A 342 7.95 10.93 10.17
C ALA A 342 8.76 10.64 11.43
N VAL A 343 10.08 10.45 11.26
CA VAL A 343 11.00 10.02 12.30
C VAL A 343 12.40 10.56 12.04
N SER A 344 13.14 10.93 13.06
CA SER A 344 14.50 11.46 12.94
C SER A 344 15.55 10.36 13.06
N LYS A 345 16.63 10.46 12.28
CA LYS A 345 17.84 9.66 12.46
C LYS A 345 18.50 10.00 13.78
N ARG A 346 18.96 9.00 14.52
CA ARG A 346 19.77 9.15 15.75
C ARG A 346 21.04 9.90 15.51
#